data_d8becfd4e96c08ea18888eb8e3d7dd5e
#
_entry.id   d8becfd4e96c08ea18888eb8e3d7dd5e
#
_cell.length_a   1.000
_cell.length_b   1.000
_cell.length_c   1.000
_cell.angle_alpha   90.00
_cell.angle_beta   90.00
_cell.angle_gamma   90.00
#
_symmetry.space_group_name_H-M   'P 1'
#
loop_
_entity.id
_entity.type
_entity.pdbx_description
1 polymer ?
#
loop_
_entity_poly.entity_id
_entity_poly.type
_entity_poly.pdbx_seq_one_letter_code
_entity_poly.pdbx_strand_id
1 'polypeptide(L)'
;MGKIGTMAEVQLISGALFNKVADLASESPRRRKNHNFHSGPADNPHRFLNVLLAGTYIRPHRHLDPPKSETFLVLEGTADVILFDEYGAIQARHRLGESSQHGRIWGVDLAPGIWHTIIARTAV
;
A
#
# COMPACT_ATOMS: atom_id res chain seq x y z
N MET A 1 23.96 -0.40 -24.61
CA MET A 1 23.79 -0.10 -24.14
C MET A 1 23.18 0.24 -23.45
N GLY A 2 23.04 0.08 -23.27
CA GLY A 2 22.51 0.25 -22.54
C GLY A 2 21.94 1.22 -22.10
N LYS A 3 21.31 1.21 -21.67
CA LYS A 3 20.85 2.11 -21.19
C LYS A 3 21.51 2.45 -20.19
N ILE A 4 22.40 2.75 -20.11
CA ILE A 4 23.08 3.21 -19.39
C ILE A 4 22.65 3.82 -18.32
N GLY A 5 22.81 3.38 -17.30
CA GLY A 5 22.61 4.05 -16.15
C GLY A 5 21.39 4.81 -16.17
N THR A 6 20.53 4.36 -16.87
CA THR A 6 19.34 5.12 -17.01
C THR A 6 18.60 5.08 -15.71
N MET A 7 17.79 6.09 -15.50
CA MET A 7 16.94 6.18 -14.31
C MET A 7 16.02 4.98 -14.19
N ALA A 8 15.78 4.25 -15.31
CA ALA A 8 14.94 3.06 -15.26
C ALA A 8 15.56 1.91 -14.48
N GLU A 9 16.88 1.88 -14.35
CA GLU A 9 17.55 0.82 -13.60
C GLU A 9 17.57 1.05 -12.10
N VAL A 10 17.45 2.30 -11.69
CA VAL A 10 17.40 2.67 -10.27
C VAL A 10 16.27 3.66 -10.12
N GLN A 11 15.29 3.30 -9.33
CA GLN A 11 14.13 4.15 -9.06
C GLN A 11 14.14 4.51 -7.58
N LEU A 12 14.02 5.81 -7.29
CA LEU A 12 14.07 6.29 -5.92
C LEU A 12 12.66 6.33 -5.32
N ILE A 13 12.54 5.87 -4.09
CA ILE A 13 11.34 6.00 -3.31
C ILE A 13 11.59 7.19 -2.39
N SER A 14 10.98 8.34 -2.70
CA SER A 14 11.32 9.61 -2.08
C SER A 14 10.08 10.41 -1.71
N GLY A 15 10.29 11.42 -0.88
CA GLY A 15 9.22 12.39 -0.55
C GLY A 15 8.72 13.11 -1.80
N ALA A 16 9.62 13.42 -2.74
CA ALA A 16 9.22 14.05 -3.99
C ALA A 16 8.29 13.16 -4.80
N LEU A 17 8.59 11.86 -4.88
CA LEU A 17 7.72 10.90 -5.53
C LEU A 17 6.38 10.80 -4.80
N PHE A 18 6.40 10.72 -3.46
CA PHE A 18 5.18 10.69 -2.67
C PHE A 18 4.29 11.89 -3.01
N ASN A 19 4.86 13.08 -3.02
CA ASN A 19 4.09 14.30 -3.29
C ASN A 19 3.48 14.29 -4.69
N LYS A 20 4.23 13.84 -5.68
CA LYS A 20 3.75 13.73 -7.05
C LYS A 20 2.56 12.77 -7.16
N VAL A 21 2.70 11.60 -6.52
CA VAL A 21 1.62 10.59 -6.56
C VAL A 21 0.42 11.06 -5.74
N ALA A 22 0.65 11.76 -4.62
CA ALA A 22 -0.42 12.35 -3.82
C ALA A 22 -1.22 13.38 -4.61
N ASP A 23 -0.55 14.20 -5.42
CA ASP A 23 -1.23 15.17 -6.28
C ASP A 23 -2.14 14.44 -7.28
N LEU A 24 -1.65 13.36 -7.89
CA LEU A 24 -2.45 12.56 -8.80
C LEU A 24 -3.61 11.89 -8.07
N ALA A 25 -3.38 11.42 -6.84
CA ALA A 25 -4.44 10.82 -6.03
C ALA A 25 -5.55 11.83 -5.72
N SER A 26 -5.18 13.10 -5.49
CA SER A 26 -6.16 14.16 -5.20
C SER A 26 -7.07 14.44 -6.39
N GLU A 27 -6.61 14.17 -7.60
CA GLU A 27 -7.39 14.35 -8.82
C GLU A 27 -8.21 13.11 -9.15
N SER A 28 -7.95 11.99 -8.49
CA SER A 28 -8.65 10.74 -8.73
C SER A 28 -9.96 10.71 -7.96
N PRO A 29 -11.07 10.28 -8.59
CA PRO A 29 -12.33 10.09 -7.85
C PRO A 29 -12.19 9.07 -6.71
N ARG A 30 -11.24 8.15 -6.83
CA ARG A 30 -10.99 7.12 -5.82
C ARG A 30 -10.11 7.62 -4.68
N ARG A 31 -9.51 8.80 -4.81
CA ARG A 31 -8.62 9.43 -3.84
C ARG A 31 -7.44 8.54 -3.47
N ARG A 32 -6.93 7.84 -4.45
CA ARG A 32 -5.72 7.03 -4.31
C ARG A 32 -5.07 6.81 -5.66
N LYS A 33 -3.77 6.51 -5.65
CA LYS A 33 -3.00 6.30 -6.88
C LYS A 33 -1.82 5.38 -6.60
N ASN A 34 -1.56 4.45 -7.52
CA ASN A 34 -0.36 3.63 -7.50
C ASN A 34 0.70 4.23 -8.40
N HIS A 35 1.94 4.03 -8.01
CA HIS A 35 3.09 4.20 -8.91
C HIS A 35 3.85 2.88 -8.92
N ASN A 36 3.86 2.20 -10.06
CA ASN A 36 4.46 0.88 -10.18
C ASN A 36 5.95 0.98 -10.50
N PHE A 37 6.76 0.21 -9.76
CA PHE A 37 8.19 0.09 -10.06
C PHE A 37 8.45 -1.11 -10.96
N HIS A 38 7.55 -2.09 -10.95
CA HIS A 38 7.65 -3.23 -11.84
C HIS A 38 7.15 -2.85 -13.25
N SER A 39 7.71 -3.51 -14.27
CA SER A 39 7.42 -3.13 -15.66
C SER A 39 6.09 -3.69 -16.14
N GLY A 40 5.65 -4.81 -15.62
CA GLY A 40 4.39 -5.40 -16.06
C GLY A 40 3.92 -6.50 -15.13
N PRO A 41 2.73 -7.08 -15.42
CA PRO A 41 2.15 -8.10 -14.54
C PRO A 41 3.00 -9.36 -14.37
N ALA A 42 3.88 -9.62 -15.34
CA ALA A 42 4.75 -10.79 -15.29
C ALA A 42 5.98 -10.59 -14.42
N ASP A 43 6.29 -9.36 -14.06
CA ASP A 43 7.42 -9.10 -13.17
C ASP A 43 7.15 -9.66 -11.79
N ASN A 44 8.22 -10.16 -11.18
CA ASN A 44 8.11 -10.76 -9.86
C ASN A 44 9.31 -10.33 -9.01
N PRO A 45 9.07 -9.73 -7.85
CA PRO A 45 7.77 -9.37 -7.29
C PRO A 45 7.20 -8.07 -7.85
N HIS A 46 5.91 -7.88 -7.68
CA HIS A 46 5.28 -6.59 -7.93
C HIS A 46 5.71 -5.63 -6.82
N ARG A 47 6.09 -4.42 -7.21
CA ARG A 47 6.54 -3.38 -6.27
C ARG A 47 5.92 -2.08 -6.70
N PHE A 48 5.28 -1.41 -5.78
CA PHE A 48 4.67 -0.12 -6.09
C PHE A 48 4.52 0.74 -4.84
N LEU A 49 4.51 2.04 -5.07
CA LEU A 49 4.12 3.01 -4.07
C LEU A 49 2.64 3.27 -4.24
N ASN A 50 1.88 3.13 -3.17
CA ASN A 50 0.45 3.37 -3.19
C ASN A 50 0.17 4.54 -2.27
N VAL A 51 -0.35 5.63 -2.82
CA VAL A 51 -0.71 6.79 -2.00
C VAL A 51 -2.21 6.83 -1.84
N LEU A 52 -2.64 6.83 -0.59
CA LEU A 52 -4.04 6.85 -0.19
C LEU A 52 -4.31 8.18 0.52
N LEU A 53 -5.37 8.85 0.14
CA LEU A 53 -5.79 10.06 0.83
C LEU A 53 -6.93 9.72 1.79
N ALA A 54 -7.05 10.50 2.86
CA ALA A 54 -8.15 10.33 3.79
C ALA A 54 -9.47 10.39 3.03
N GLY A 55 -10.38 9.50 3.37
CA GLY A 55 -11.67 9.39 2.69
C GLY A 55 -11.69 8.41 1.52
N THR A 56 -10.53 7.89 1.09
CA THR A 56 -10.56 6.82 0.08
C THR A 56 -11.23 5.58 0.65
N TYR A 57 -12.02 4.90 -0.17
CA TYR A 57 -12.67 3.66 0.23
C TYR A 57 -12.05 2.49 -0.54
N ILE A 58 -11.57 1.51 0.19
CA ILE A 58 -11.05 0.27 -0.36
C ILE A 58 -11.95 -0.85 0.15
N ARG A 59 -12.61 -1.51 -0.80
CA ARG A 59 -13.49 -2.62 -0.43
C ARG A 59 -12.68 -3.74 0.19
N PRO A 60 -13.17 -4.38 1.27
CA PRO A 60 -12.53 -5.57 1.80
C PRO A 60 -12.33 -6.60 0.71
N HIS A 61 -11.16 -7.18 0.65
CA HIS A 61 -10.78 -8.13 -0.39
C HIS A 61 -9.70 -9.08 0.09
N ARG A 62 -9.40 -10.08 -0.73
CA ARG A 62 -8.30 -11.02 -0.48
C ARG A 62 -7.70 -11.46 -1.81
N HIS A 63 -6.49 -11.97 -1.74
CA HIS A 63 -5.78 -12.48 -2.91
C HIS A 63 -5.68 -14.00 -2.79
N LEU A 64 -6.60 -14.69 -3.41
CA LEU A 64 -6.71 -16.15 -3.29
C LEU A 64 -6.58 -16.88 -4.62
N ASP A 65 -6.88 -16.24 -5.74
CA ASP A 65 -6.88 -16.89 -7.05
C ASP A 65 -6.15 -16.01 -8.08
N PRO A 66 -4.83 -16.20 -8.26
CA PRO A 66 -3.96 -17.15 -7.53
C PRO A 66 -3.66 -16.65 -6.12
N PRO A 67 -3.30 -17.55 -5.21
CA PRO A 67 -2.93 -17.14 -3.85
C PRO A 67 -1.68 -16.27 -3.87
N LYS A 68 -1.75 -15.11 -3.18
CA LYS A 68 -0.62 -14.19 -3.07
C LYS A 68 -0.56 -13.61 -1.67
N SER A 69 0.64 -13.55 -1.14
CA SER A 69 0.88 -12.77 0.08
C SER A 69 1.08 -11.31 -0.29
N GLU A 70 0.87 -10.42 0.69
CA GLU A 70 1.12 -9.00 0.52
C GLU A 70 1.86 -8.45 1.72
N THR A 71 2.82 -7.57 1.46
CA THR A 71 3.49 -6.82 2.51
C THR A 71 3.22 -5.35 2.28
N PHE A 72 2.74 -4.66 3.33
CA PHE A 72 2.56 -3.21 3.31
C PHE A 72 3.51 -2.58 4.30
N LEU A 73 4.22 -1.54 3.87
CA LEU A 73 5.02 -0.70 4.75
C LEU A 73 4.54 0.73 4.61
N VAL A 74 4.30 1.39 5.75
CA VAL A 74 3.91 2.79 5.76
C VAL A 74 5.17 3.65 5.82
N LEU A 75 5.34 4.48 4.81
CA LEU A 75 6.48 5.39 4.71
C LEU A 75 6.13 6.80 5.18
N GLU A 76 4.86 7.17 5.10
CA GLU A 76 4.39 8.50 5.42
C GLU A 76 2.98 8.39 5.97
N GLY A 77 2.65 9.13 7.01
CA GLY A 77 1.29 9.19 7.53
C GLY A 77 0.88 7.99 8.36
N THR A 78 -0.43 7.82 8.50
CA THR A 78 -1.04 6.83 9.38
C THR A 78 -2.21 6.12 8.68
N ALA A 79 -2.26 4.82 8.81
CA ALA A 79 -3.35 4.00 8.26
C ALA A 79 -3.74 2.89 9.23
N ASP A 80 -4.98 2.42 9.12
CA ASP A 80 -5.43 1.24 9.83
C ASP A 80 -5.59 0.10 8.84
N VAL A 81 -5.02 -1.06 9.15
CA VAL A 81 -5.31 -2.30 8.43
C VAL A 81 -6.33 -3.07 9.23
N ILE A 82 -7.43 -3.44 8.59
CA ILE A 82 -8.50 -4.18 9.23
C ILE A 82 -8.56 -5.57 8.61
N LEU A 83 -8.52 -6.58 9.46
CA LEU A 83 -8.60 -7.98 9.07
C LEU A 83 -9.98 -8.53 9.42
N PHE A 84 -10.51 -9.35 8.52
CA PHE A 84 -11.84 -9.93 8.69
C PHE A 84 -11.76 -11.45 8.68
N ASP A 85 -12.71 -12.09 9.34
CA ASP A 85 -12.89 -13.54 9.22
C ASP A 85 -13.69 -13.87 7.95
N GLU A 86 -13.96 -15.15 7.75
CA GLU A 86 -14.69 -15.62 6.57
C GLU A 86 -16.14 -15.16 6.52
N TYR A 87 -16.66 -14.69 7.65
CA TYR A 87 -18.06 -14.24 7.75
C TYR A 87 -18.19 -12.72 7.72
N GLY A 88 -17.07 -12.02 7.55
CA GLY A 88 -17.06 -10.56 7.48
C GLY A 88 -16.97 -9.86 8.83
N ALA A 89 -16.76 -10.59 9.91
CA ALA A 89 -16.55 -9.97 11.21
C ALA A 89 -15.12 -9.47 11.34
N ILE A 90 -14.95 -8.34 12.01
CA ILE A 90 -13.63 -7.77 12.24
C ILE A 90 -12.87 -8.65 13.22
N GLN A 91 -11.73 -9.14 12.80
CA GLN A 91 -10.85 -9.98 13.60
C GLN A 91 -9.77 -9.17 14.30
N ALA A 92 -9.24 -8.16 13.63
CA ALA A 92 -8.16 -7.34 14.15
C ALA A 92 -8.11 -5.99 13.45
N ARG A 93 -7.55 -5.02 14.15
CA ARG A 93 -7.23 -3.70 13.59
C ARG A 93 -5.82 -3.35 14.01
N HIS A 94 -4.99 -3.01 13.05
CA HIS A 94 -3.61 -2.60 13.32
C HIS A 94 -3.40 -1.19 12.80
N ARG A 95 -3.00 -0.28 13.67
CA ARG A 95 -2.65 1.08 13.26
C ARG A 95 -1.18 1.14 12.88
N LEU A 96 -0.93 1.55 11.64
CA LEU A 96 0.41 1.60 11.07
C LEU A 96 0.90 3.04 11.00
N GLY A 97 2.19 3.22 11.23
CA GLY A 97 2.85 4.50 11.02
C GLY A 97 2.84 5.44 12.22
N GLU A 98 2.09 5.12 13.26
CA GLU A 98 1.97 5.97 14.43
C GLU A 98 2.72 5.34 15.60
N SER A 99 3.46 6.17 16.34
CA SER A 99 4.14 5.71 17.55
C SER A 99 3.13 5.50 18.67
N SER A 100 3.36 4.48 19.47
CA SER A 100 2.55 4.20 20.65
C SER A 100 3.45 3.73 21.79
N GLN A 101 2.88 3.55 22.97
CA GLN A 101 3.63 3.03 24.11
C GLN A 101 4.17 1.62 23.88
N HIS A 102 3.58 0.89 22.92
CA HIS A 102 4.03 -0.45 22.55
C HIS A 102 4.96 -0.44 21.34
N GLY A 103 5.40 0.74 20.91
CA GLY A 103 6.24 0.91 19.74
C GLY A 103 5.43 1.18 18.50
N ARG A 104 6.14 1.44 17.41
CA ARG A 104 5.51 1.74 16.13
C ARG A 104 5.37 0.46 15.34
N ILE A 105 4.20 0.27 14.75
CA ILE A 105 3.99 -0.79 13.76
C ILE A 105 4.23 -0.16 12.39
N TRP A 106 5.25 -0.64 11.69
CA TRP A 106 5.64 -0.10 10.40
C TRP A 106 4.80 -0.64 9.25
N GLY A 107 4.34 -1.88 9.39
CA GLY A 107 3.59 -2.53 8.33
C GLY A 107 3.08 -3.89 8.75
N VAL A 108 2.53 -4.60 7.78
CA VAL A 108 2.02 -5.96 7.97
C VAL A 108 2.45 -6.81 6.78
N ASP A 109 2.61 -8.09 7.04
CA ASP A 109 2.77 -9.09 5.99
C ASP A 109 1.59 -10.06 6.10
N LEU A 110 0.76 -10.09 5.07
CA LEU A 110 -0.46 -10.87 5.05
C LEU A 110 -0.25 -12.15 4.24
N ALA A 111 -0.58 -13.28 4.85
CA ALA A 111 -0.59 -14.55 4.14
C ALA A 111 -1.65 -14.54 3.03
N PRO A 112 -1.53 -15.41 2.02
CA PRO A 112 -2.55 -15.48 0.97
C PRO A 112 -3.94 -15.74 1.55
N GLY A 113 -4.95 -15.09 0.97
CA GLY A 113 -6.34 -15.35 1.33
C GLY A 113 -6.87 -14.60 2.54
N ILE A 114 -6.08 -13.76 3.17
CA ILE A 114 -6.54 -12.97 4.32
C ILE A 114 -7.46 -11.85 3.84
N TRP A 115 -8.69 -11.82 4.33
CA TRP A 115 -9.63 -10.73 4.07
C TRP A 115 -9.17 -9.47 4.78
N HIS A 116 -9.02 -8.37 4.04
CA HIS A 116 -8.51 -7.14 4.61
C HIS A 116 -8.96 -5.90 3.87
N THR A 117 -8.84 -4.76 4.53
CA THR A 117 -8.92 -3.43 3.91
C THR A 117 -7.97 -2.49 4.63
N ILE A 118 -7.73 -1.34 4.04
CA ILE A 118 -6.88 -0.29 4.60
C ILE A 118 -7.69 0.99 4.65
N ILE A 119 -7.61 1.68 5.79
CA ILE A 119 -8.24 2.98 5.96
C ILE A 119 -7.14 4.00 6.16
N ALA A 120 -7.05 4.97 5.26
CA ALA A 120 -6.11 6.08 5.40
C ALA A 120 -6.64 7.05 6.46
N ARG A 121 -5.85 7.30 7.50
CA ARG A 121 -6.21 8.27 8.55
C ARG A 121 -5.70 9.65 8.18
N THR A 122 -4.60 9.70 7.45
CA THR A 122 -4.01 10.90 6.84
C THR A 122 -3.67 10.51 5.40
N ALA A 123 -3.07 11.41 4.64
CA ALA A 123 -2.41 10.99 3.41
C ALA A 123 -1.30 10.01 3.81
N VAL A 124 -1.28 8.89 3.19
CA VAL A 124 -0.37 7.82 3.55
C VAL A 124 0.11 7.09 2.30
#